data_b93493f16f1bc101218dddcad40d0b32
#
_entry.id   b93493f16f1bc101218dddcad40d0b32
#
_cell.length_a   1.000
_cell.length_b   1.000
_cell.length_c   1.000
_cell.angle_alpha   90.00
_cell.angle_beta   90.00
_cell.angle_gamma   90.00
#
_symmetry.space_group_name_H-M   'P 1'
#
loop_
_entity.id
_entity.type
_entity.pdbx_description
1 polymer ?
#
loop_
_entity_poly.entity_id
_entity_poly.type
_entity_poly.pdbx_seq_one_letter_code
_entity_poly.pdbx_strand_id
1 'polypeptide(L)'
;MGIYETLYAFQKAFGTPMGESGTHPWSQGYPLTTQIPGGPAMPKSVDVDSADLLYPKAWGLPALRNEIAEYYNHHYEAGIDLENIMVFAGGRPGLVTLLLFLQSDINVRIASTEYTPYYDMLRLLGRKYSLIESGVDNGFCPTVEEYIRKDNSHRNLVMLSNPCNPTGITKSGETLRALVEAASFGSFGLLVDEAYEMFHTPPVSALKYIKNIDDSNFFITGAATKGLQAPGIRIGWVVAAKRHIEI
;
A
#
# COMPACT_ATOMS: atom_id res chain seq x y z
N MET A 1 -8.07 -19.73 -1.29
CA MET A 1 -6.75 -20.36 -1.48
C MET A 1 -5.71 -19.29 -1.23
N GLY A 2 -4.82 -19.51 -0.29
CA GLY A 2 -3.76 -18.58 0.04
C GLY A 2 -2.61 -18.62 -0.97
N ILE A 3 -1.71 -17.62 -0.92
CA ILE A 3 -0.55 -17.53 -1.82
C ILE A 3 0.30 -18.81 -1.79
N TYR A 4 0.59 -19.33 -0.60
CA TYR A 4 1.41 -20.54 -0.47
C TYR A 4 0.73 -21.80 -1.02
N GLU A 5 -0.56 -21.93 -0.83
CA GLU A 5 -1.34 -23.03 -1.42
C GLU A 5 -1.28 -22.99 -2.94
N THR A 6 -1.35 -21.80 -3.53
CA THR A 6 -1.21 -21.62 -5.00
C THR A 6 0.19 -22.01 -5.48
N LEU A 7 1.24 -21.61 -4.76
CA LEU A 7 2.62 -21.97 -5.09
C LEU A 7 2.86 -23.48 -5.03
N TYR A 8 2.37 -24.14 -3.98
CA TYR A 8 2.48 -25.60 -3.84
C TYR A 8 1.65 -26.36 -4.88
N ALA A 9 0.45 -25.87 -5.19
CA ALA A 9 -0.39 -26.46 -6.21
C ALA A 9 0.27 -26.35 -7.58
N PHE A 10 0.88 -25.21 -7.91
CA PHE A 10 1.63 -25.02 -9.14
C PHE A 10 2.82 -25.99 -9.23
N GLN A 11 3.65 -26.05 -8.20
CA GLN A 11 4.81 -26.95 -8.16
C GLN A 11 4.39 -28.42 -8.28
N LYS A 12 3.31 -28.81 -7.63
CA LYS A 12 2.76 -30.16 -7.72
C LYS A 12 2.25 -30.49 -9.14
N ALA A 13 1.62 -29.52 -9.80
CA ALA A 13 1.04 -29.71 -11.14
C ALA A 13 2.10 -29.73 -12.25
N PHE A 14 3.12 -28.90 -12.15
CA PHE A 14 4.10 -28.68 -13.21
C PHE A 14 5.49 -29.24 -12.92
N GLY A 15 5.74 -29.78 -11.72
CA GLY A 15 7.02 -30.34 -11.33
C GLY A 15 8.16 -29.32 -11.12
N THR A 16 7.87 -28.02 -11.24
CA THR A 16 8.84 -26.94 -11.08
C THR A 16 8.24 -25.80 -10.26
N PRO A 17 9.03 -25.10 -9.44
CA PRO A 17 8.56 -23.92 -8.72
C PRO A 17 8.06 -22.82 -9.66
N MET A 18 7.04 -22.09 -9.22
CA MET A 18 6.54 -20.90 -9.92
C MET A 18 7.62 -19.81 -9.93
N GLY A 19 7.91 -19.25 -11.11
CA GLY A 19 8.95 -18.22 -11.31
C GLY A 19 10.29 -18.76 -11.82
N GLU A 20 10.47 -20.08 -11.89
CA GLU A 20 11.64 -20.67 -12.51
C GLU A 20 11.64 -20.50 -14.04
N SER A 21 12.81 -20.67 -14.66
CA SER A 21 12.99 -20.55 -16.10
C SER A 21 11.98 -21.45 -16.84
N GLY A 22 11.32 -20.90 -17.84
CA GLY A 22 10.30 -21.59 -18.63
C GLY A 22 8.90 -21.59 -18.00
N THR A 23 8.72 -20.97 -16.84
CA THR A 23 7.38 -20.75 -16.26
C THR A 23 6.87 -19.34 -16.56
N HIS A 24 5.54 -19.19 -16.65
CA HIS A 24 4.87 -17.90 -16.85
C HIS A 24 3.82 -17.68 -15.75
N PRO A 25 4.22 -17.30 -14.55
CA PRO A 25 3.36 -17.24 -13.36
C PRO A 25 2.46 -15.98 -13.37
N TRP A 26 1.50 -15.90 -14.28
CA TRP A 26 0.61 -14.75 -14.42
C TRP A 26 -0.33 -14.54 -13.22
N SER A 27 -0.43 -15.54 -12.35
CA SER A 27 -1.20 -15.45 -11.10
C SER A 27 -0.47 -14.79 -9.96
N GLN A 28 0.80 -14.39 -10.16
CA GLN A 28 1.65 -13.79 -9.13
C GLN A 28 2.30 -12.50 -9.65
N GLY A 29 2.22 -11.44 -8.85
CA GLY A 29 2.90 -10.18 -9.14
C GLY A 29 4.38 -10.23 -8.75
N TYR A 30 5.17 -11.13 -9.35
CA TYR A 30 6.62 -11.15 -9.17
C TYR A 30 7.27 -10.05 -10.00
N PRO A 31 7.97 -9.08 -9.38
CA PRO A 31 8.81 -8.16 -10.13
C PRO A 31 10.03 -8.90 -10.69
N LEU A 32 10.43 -8.57 -11.90
CA LEU A 32 11.74 -8.96 -12.40
C LEU A 32 12.80 -8.24 -11.56
N THR A 33 13.67 -9.00 -10.91
CA THR A 33 14.76 -8.45 -10.08
C THR A 33 16.03 -8.22 -10.92
N THR A 34 15.86 -7.58 -12.07
CA THR A 34 16.94 -7.23 -12.98
C THR A 34 17.25 -5.74 -12.89
N GLN A 35 18.40 -5.34 -13.44
CA GLN A 35 18.76 -3.94 -13.55
C GLN A 35 17.64 -3.15 -14.24
N ILE A 36 17.15 -2.10 -13.59
CA ILE A 36 16.17 -1.18 -14.19
C ILE A 36 16.85 -0.42 -15.33
N PRO A 37 16.33 -0.44 -16.56
CA PRO A 37 16.88 0.33 -17.66
C PRO A 37 17.01 1.82 -17.31
N GLY A 38 18.23 2.36 -17.40
CA GLY A 38 18.51 3.75 -17.01
C GLY A 38 18.52 4.02 -15.49
N GLY A 39 18.30 3.00 -14.68
CA GLY A 39 18.36 3.10 -13.22
C GLY A 39 19.79 2.96 -12.67
N PRO A 40 19.96 3.18 -11.36
CA PRO A 40 21.26 3.01 -10.71
C PRO A 40 21.74 1.56 -10.79
N ALA A 41 23.04 1.36 -10.75
CA ALA A 41 23.64 0.03 -10.74
C ALA A 41 23.17 -0.74 -9.48
N MET A 42 22.86 -2.03 -9.66
CA MET A 42 22.50 -2.89 -8.52
C MET A 42 23.72 -2.99 -7.58
N PRO A 43 23.54 -2.73 -6.27
CA PRO A 43 24.64 -2.86 -5.32
C PRO A 43 25.08 -4.33 -5.23
N LYS A 44 26.37 -4.59 -5.30
CA LYS A 44 26.97 -5.93 -5.13
C LYS A 44 27.26 -6.25 -3.67
N SER A 45 27.39 -5.22 -2.84
CA SER A 45 27.63 -5.30 -1.40
C SER A 45 26.98 -4.10 -0.72
N VAL A 46 26.70 -4.23 0.55
CA VAL A 46 26.31 -3.14 1.44
C VAL A 46 27.31 -3.10 2.56
N ASP A 47 27.98 -1.97 2.72
CA ASP A 47 28.92 -1.78 3.82
C ASP A 47 28.11 -1.57 5.10
N VAL A 48 28.54 -2.21 6.18
CA VAL A 48 27.95 -2.10 7.51
C VAL A 48 29.01 -1.59 8.46
N ASP A 49 28.77 -0.47 9.10
CA ASP A 49 29.64 0.06 10.13
C ASP A 49 29.09 -0.14 11.55
N SER A 50 29.84 0.28 12.56
CA SER A 50 29.43 0.13 13.95
C SER A 50 28.18 0.94 14.31
N ALA A 51 27.90 2.01 13.61
CA ALA A 51 26.69 2.82 13.82
C ALA A 51 25.43 2.11 13.35
N ASP A 52 25.55 1.29 12.29
CA ASP A 52 24.44 0.49 11.77
C ASP A 52 24.03 -0.67 12.71
N LEU A 53 24.89 -1.02 13.66
CA LEU A 53 24.63 -2.05 14.67
C LEU A 53 23.92 -1.50 15.92
N LEU A 54 23.76 -0.19 16.03
CA LEU A 54 23.01 0.44 17.11
C LEU A 54 21.50 0.31 16.88
N TYR A 55 20.72 0.50 17.97
CA TYR A 55 19.28 0.57 17.86
C TYR A 55 18.87 1.69 16.90
N PRO A 56 18.12 1.36 15.82
CA PRO A 56 17.61 2.38 14.90
C PRO A 56 16.55 3.25 15.59
N LYS A 57 16.29 4.42 15.04
CA LYS A 57 15.08 5.17 15.40
C LYS A 57 13.83 4.38 14.98
N ALA A 58 12.81 4.38 15.82
CA ALA A 58 11.57 3.61 15.60
C ALA A 58 10.90 3.91 14.26
N TRP A 59 10.98 5.14 13.81
CA TRP A 59 10.36 5.58 12.54
C TRP A 59 11.21 5.28 11.29
N GLY A 60 12.44 4.85 11.46
CA GLY A 60 13.41 4.64 10.38
C GLY A 60 14.48 5.73 10.29
N LEU A 61 15.48 5.51 9.42
CA LEU A 61 16.58 6.43 9.21
C LEU A 61 16.07 7.78 8.66
N PRO A 62 16.46 8.93 9.26
CA PRO A 62 16.01 10.25 8.80
C PRO A 62 16.32 10.52 7.32
N ALA A 63 17.49 10.08 6.83
CA ALA A 63 17.87 10.26 5.44
C ALA A 63 16.87 9.54 4.49
N LEU A 64 16.54 8.27 4.76
CA LEU A 64 15.59 7.52 3.95
C LEU A 64 14.18 8.14 4.00
N ARG A 65 13.73 8.56 5.18
CA ARG A 65 12.44 9.22 5.36
C ARG A 65 12.36 10.52 4.57
N ASN A 66 13.46 11.29 4.55
CA ASN A 66 13.55 12.53 3.77
C ASN A 66 13.46 12.24 2.25
N GLU A 67 14.22 11.28 1.75
CA GLU A 67 14.18 10.89 0.33
C GLU A 67 12.77 10.44 -0.11
N ILE A 68 12.06 9.71 0.75
CA ILE A 68 10.67 9.33 0.48
C ILE A 68 9.77 10.57 0.43
N ALA A 69 9.92 11.52 1.35
CA ALA A 69 9.15 12.75 1.33
C ALA A 69 9.44 13.59 0.09
N GLU A 70 10.71 13.74 -0.28
CA GLU A 70 11.13 14.46 -1.49
C GLU A 70 10.56 13.81 -2.76
N TYR A 71 10.55 12.46 -2.83
CA TYR A 71 9.92 11.73 -3.93
C TYR A 71 8.45 12.14 -4.10
N TYR A 72 7.65 12.08 -3.03
CA TYR A 72 6.23 12.43 -3.11
C TYR A 72 6.01 13.92 -3.37
N ASN A 73 6.83 14.80 -2.81
CA ASN A 73 6.77 16.24 -3.06
C ASN A 73 7.10 16.56 -4.52
N HIS A 74 8.13 15.92 -5.08
CA HIS A 74 8.54 16.13 -6.47
C HIS A 74 7.49 15.65 -7.47
N HIS A 75 6.90 14.48 -7.24
CA HIS A 75 6.01 13.85 -8.23
C HIS A 75 4.54 14.23 -8.05
N TYR A 76 4.12 14.59 -6.84
CA TYR A 76 2.70 14.79 -6.50
C TYR A 76 2.41 16.10 -5.78
N GLU A 77 3.41 16.94 -5.51
CA GLU A 77 3.26 18.20 -4.77
C GLU A 77 2.61 17.97 -3.39
N ALA A 78 3.01 16.88 -2.73
CA ALA A 78 2.35 16.38 -1.53
C ALA A 78 2.45 17.30 -0.29
N GLY A 79 3.47 18.16 -0.22
CA GLY A 79 3.66 19.10 0.89
C GLY A 79 3.96 18.42 2.24
N ILE A 80 4.69 17.31 2.22
CA ILE A 80 5.03 16.49 3.39
C ILE A 80 6.51 16.59 3.72
N ASP A 81 6.87 16.20 4.93
CA ASP A 81 8.26 16.10 5.39
C ASP A 81 8.54 14.71 6.01
N LEU A 82 9.76 14.51 6.47
CA LEU A 82 10.17 13.24 7.06
C LEU A 82 9.33 12.81 8.27
N GLU A 83 8.70 13.75 8.99
CA GLU A 83 7.86 13.45 10.15
C GLU A 83 6.50 12.85 9.77
N ASN A 84 6.12 12.95 8.51
CA ASN A 84 4.95 12.27 7.95
C ASN A 84 5.22 10.82 7.55
N ILE A 85 6.44 10.30 7.73
CA ILE A 85 6.86 9.00 7.18
C ILE A 85 7.36 8.07 8.27
N MET A 86 6.86 6.84 8.24
CA MET A 86 7.39 5.73 9.04
C MET A 86 7.79 4.57 8.11
N VAL A 87 8.99 4.04 8.31
CA VAL A 87 9.57 2.95 7.51
C VAL A 87 9.38 1.61 8.20
N PHE A 88 9.11 0.59 7.41
CA PHE A 88 8.87 -0.79 7.86
C PHE A 88 9.68 -1.79 7.05
N ALA A 89 9.83 -2.99 7.59
CA ALA A 89 10.48 -4.12 6.88
C ALA A 89 9.58 -4.70 5.77
N GLY A 90 9.20 -3.87 4.81
CA GLY A 90 8.27 -4.15 3.70
C GLY A 90 6.88 -3.58 3.95
N GLY A 91 6.03 -3.55 2.92
CA GLY A 91 4.70 -2.93 3.00
C GLY A 91 3.72 -3.60 3.96
N ARG A 92 3.71 -4.94 4.03
CA ARG A 92 2.77 -5.68 4.92
C ARG A 92 2.89 -5.33 6.41
N PRO A 93 4.09 -5.24 7.02
CA PRO A 93 4.19 -4.79 8.40
C PRO A 93 3.56 -3.43 8.66
N GLY A 94 3.72 -2.47 7.73
CA GLY A 94 3.06 -1.17 7.82
C GLY A 94 1.53 -1.29 7.84
N LEU A 95 0.97 -2.08 6.93
CA LEU A 95 -0.47 -2.34 6.87
C LEU A 95 -1.00 -3.00 8.14
N VAL A 96 -0.30 -4.03 8.64
CA VAL A 96 -0.67 -4.71 9.89
C VAL A 96 -0.63 -3.76 11.06
N THR A 97 0.41 -2.93 11.15
CA THR A 97 0.55 -1.93 12.21
C THR A 97 -0.59 -0.92 12.16
N LEU A 98 -0.90 -0.35 11.01
CA LEU A 98 -2.03 0.56 10.87
C LEU A 98 -3.35 -0.08 11.33
N LEU A 99 -3.64 -1.29 10.86
CA LEU A 99 -4.86 -1.99 11.25
C LEU A 99 -4.87 -2.34 12.75
N LEU A 100 -3.74 -2.65 13.35
CA LEU A 100 -3.61 -2.96 14.77
C LEU A 100 -3.92 -1.76 15.66
N PHE A 101 -3.43 -0.57 15.29
CA PHE A 101 -3.60 0.66 16.06
C PHE A 101 -4.91 1.40 15.82
N LEU A 102 -5.73 0.99 14.86
CA LEU A 102 -7.08 1.54 14.72
C LEU A 102 -7.89 1.33 16.00
N GLN A 103 -8.69 2.32 16.37
CA GLN A 103 -9.64 2.18 17.49
C GLN A 103 -10.65 1.05 17.19
N SER A 104 -11.11 0.37 18.22
CA SER A 104 -11.92 -0.86 18.11
C SER A 104 -13.31 -0.65 17.49
N ASP A 105 -13.82 0.59 17.53
CA ASP A 105 -15.11 0.98 16.97
C ASP A 105 -15.04 1.35 15.47
N ILE A 106 -13.84 1.40 14.87
CA ILE A 106 -13.68 1.67 13.45
C ILE A 106 -14.04 0.42 12.63
N ASN A 107 -14.95 0.59 11.69
CA ASN A 107 -15.31 -0.41 10.69
C ASN A 107 -14.48 -0.17 9.40
N VAL A 108 -13.75 -1.19 8.94
CA VAL A 108 -12.99 -1.11 7.69
C VAL A 108 -13.91 -1.43 6.51
N ARG A 109 -14.08 -0.50 5.60
CA ARG A 109 -14.84 -0.68 4.36
C ARG A 109 -13.88 -1.02 3.23
N ILE A 110 -14.06 -2.19 2.63
CA ILE A 110 -13.15 -2.72 1.61
C ILE A 110 -13.94 -3.38 0.49
N ALA A 111 -13.51 -3.22 -0.75
CA ALA A 111 -14.14 -3.90 -1.88
C ALA A 111 -14.02 -5.42 -1.74
N SER A 112 -15.00 -6.17 -2.24
CA SER A 112 -14.98 -7.65 -2.18
C SER A 112 -13.91 -8.28 -3.09
N THR A 113 -13.33 -7.49 -4.00
CA THR A 113 -12.19 -7.88 -4.84
C THR A 113 -11.03 -6.93 -4.60
N GLU A 114 -10.17 -7.30 -3.68
CA GLU A 114 -8.96 -6.58 -3.29
C GLU A 114 -7.83 -7.56 -2.97
N TYR A 115 -6.65 -7.05 -2.62
CA TYR A 115 -5.51 -7.87 -2.25
C TYR A 115 -5.86 -8.85 -1.12
N THR A 116 -5.86 -10.12 -1.44
CA THR A 116 -6.36 -11.20 -0.55
C THR A 116 -5.83 -11.15 0.88
N PRO A 117 -4.55 -10.83 1.14
CA PRO A 117 -4.06 -10.73 2.51
C PRO A 117 -4.75 -9.68 3.39
N TYR A 118 -5.44 -8.68 2.83
CA TYR A 118 -6.18 -7.71 3.65
C TYR A 118 -7.26 -8.40 4.49
N TYR A 119 -8.01 -9.31 3.88
CA TYR A 119 -9.08 -10.04 4.58
C TYR A 119 -8.52 -10.92 5.70
N ASP A 120 -7.34 -11.52 5.46
CA ASP A 120 -6.66 -12.32 6.48
C ASP A 120 -6.17 -11.44 7.64
N MET A 121 -5.58 -10.28 7.36
CA MET A 121 -5.16 -9.30 8.37
C MET A 121 -6.36 -8.84 9.21
N LEU A 122 -7.46 -8.45 8.57
CA LEU A 122 -8.68 -8.00 9.25
C LEU A 122 -9.25 -9.09 10.17
N ARG A 123 -9.32 -10.33 9.70
CA ARG A 123 -9.81 -11.47 10.49
C ARG A 123 -8.88 -11.81 11.66
N LEU A 124 -7.57 -11.90 11.41
CA LEU A 124 -6.59 -12.24 12.44
C LEU A 124 -6.50 -11.18 13.55
N LEU A 125 -6.68 -9.90 13.18
CA LEU A 125 -6.68 -8.80 14.14
C LEU A 125 -8.04 -8.56 14.78
N GLY A 126 -9.06 -9.37 14.45
CA GLY A 126 -10.41 -9.20 14.98
C GLY A 126 -11.07 -7.86 14.60
N ARG A 127 -10.67 -7.27 13.46
CA ARG A 127 -11.21 -5.97 13.01
C ARG A 127 -12.60 -6.13 12.42
N LYS A 128 -13.47 -5.20 12.76
CA LYS A 128 -14.78 -5.10 12.09
C LYS A 128 -14.55 -4.61 10.67
N TYR A 129 -15.18 -5.27 9.71
CA TYR A 129 -15.13 -4.81 8.32
C TYR A 129 -16.43 -5.11 7.59
N SER A 130 -16.71 -4.33 6.56
CA SER A 130 -17.82 -4.52 5.64
C SER A 130 -17.36 -4.51 4.21
N LEU A 131 -17.94 -5.41 3.40
CA LEU A 131 -17.61 -5.54 2.00
C LEU A 131 -18.42 -4.57 1.15
N ILE A 132 -17.76 -3.95 0.18
CA ILE A 132 -18.37 -3.19 -0.90
C ILE A 132 -18.36 -4.11 -2.11
N GLU A 133 -19.50 -4.28 -2.76
CA GLU A 133 -19.61 -5.16 -3.91
C GLU A 133 -18.66 -4.75 -5.03
N SER A 134 -17.86 -5.70 -5.50
CA SER A 134 -16.89 -5.51 -6.57
C SER A 134 -16.80 -6.79 -7.38
N GLY A 135 -17.31 -6.77 -8.58
CA GLY A 135 -17.43 -7.93 -9.44
C GLY A 135 -17.59 -7.55 -10.90
N VAL A 136 -17.94 -8.53 -11.71
CA VAL A 136 -18.10 -8.36 -13.17
C VAL A 136 -19.17 -7.32 -13.50
N ASP A 137 -20.26 -7.27 -12.71
CA ASP A 137 -21.41 -6.41 -12.98
C ASP A 137 -21.10 -4.91 -12.85
N ASN A 138 -20.13 -4.54 -12.01
CA ASN A 138 -19.64 -3.16 -11.87
C ASN A 138 -18.21 -2.98 -12.38
N GLY A 139 -17.72 -3.90 -13.22
CA GLY A 139 -16.38 -3.85 -13.79
C GLY A 139 -15.26 -3.87 -12.74
N PHE A 140 -15.50 -4.45 -11.56
CA PHE A 140 -14.57 -4.46 -10.42
C PHE A 140 -14.19 -3.06 -9.91
N CYS A 141 -15.01 -2.06 -10.20
CA CYS A 141 -14.74 -0.66 -9.87
C CYS A 141 -15.93 -0.03 -9.14
N PRO A 142 -16.07 -0.25 -7.82
CA PRO A 142 -17.08 0.42 -7.03
C PRO A 142 -17.00 1.94 -7.18
N THR A 143 -18.15 2.61 -7.17
CA THR A 143 -18.25 4.06 -7.26
C THR A 143 -17.78 4.73 -5.96
N VAL A 144 -17.52 6.04 -6.02
CA VAL A 144 -17.14 6.82 -4.85
C VAL A 144 -18.25 6.75 -3.79
N GLU A 145 -19.52 6.84 -4.19
CA GLU A 145 -20.69 6.78 -3.30
C GLU A 145 -20.77 5.45 -2.56
N GLU A 146 -20.41 4.35 -3.21
CA GLU A 146 -20.38 3.03 -2.58
C GLU A 146 -19.27 2.94 -1.54
N TYR A 147 -18.11 3.56 -1.77
CA TYR A 147 -17.02 3.61 -0.78
C TYR A 147 -17.40 4.46 0.43
N ILE A 148 -18.00 5.62 0.23
CA ILE A 148 -18.29 6.60 1.30
C ILE A 148 -19.66 6.43 1.94
N ARG A 149 -20.49 5.48 1.49
CA ARG A 149 -21.82 5.25 2.01
C ARG A 149 -21.79 5.13 3.52
N LYS A 150 -22.45 6.08 4.20
CA LYS A 150 -22.46 6.13 5.66
C LYS A 150 -23.19 4.90 6.22
N ASP A 151 -22.50 4.14 7.02
CA ASP A 151 -23.12 3.30 8.03
C ASP A 151 -23.21 4.16 9.30
N ASN A 152 -24.44 4.49 9.70
CA ASN A 152 -24.69 5.42 10.81
C ASN A 152 -24.25 4.88 12.18
N SER A 153 -23.75 3.67 12.26
CA SER A 153 -23.43 3.00 13.52
C SER A 153 -21.96 3.05 13.92
N HIS A 154 -21.03 3.38 12.98
CA HIS A 154 -19.59 3.27 13.23
C HIS A 154 -18.80 4.37 12.51
N ARG A 155 -17.62 4.70 13.08
CA ARG A 155 -16.58 5.40 12.32
C ARG A 155 -16.01 4.45 11.28
N ASN A 156 -15.76 4.93 10.08
CA ASN A 156 -15.31 4.10 8.97
C ASN A 156 -13.90 4.49 8.52
N LEU A 157 -13.13 3.47 8.11
CA LEU A 157 -11.92 3.59 7.31
C LEU A 157 -12.18 2.91 5.97
N VAL A 158 -12.08 3.65 4.88
CA VAL A 158 -12.05 3.05 3.54
C VAL A 158 -10.63 2.55 3.27
N MET A 159 -10.50 1.29 2.86
CA MET A 159 -9.22 0.68 2.53
C MET A 159 -9.26 0.12 1.12
N LEU A 160 -8.30 0.50 0.29
CA LEU A 160 -8.17 0.02 -1.09
C LEU A 160 -6.71 -0.02 -1.55
N SER A 161 -6.42 -0.84 -2.57
CA SER A 161 -5.17 -0.77 -3.32
C SER A 161 -5.35 0.06 -4.59
N ASN A 162 -4.34 0.88 -4.95
CA ASN A 162 -4.41 1.70 -6.16
C ASN A 162 -3.01 1.88 -6.80
N PRO A 163 -2.74 1.26 -7.92
CA PRO A 163 -3.54 0.32 -8.72
C PRO A 163 -4.00 -0.92 -7.95
N CYS A 164 -5.21 -1.39 -8.26
CA CYS A 164 -5.83 -2.48 -7.53
C CYS A 164 -5.18 -3.84 -7.83
N ASN A 165 -4.87 -4.58 -6.80
CA ASN A 165 -4.52 -5.99 -6.88
C ASN A 165 -5.75 -6.82 -6.42
N PRO A 166 -6.35 -7.71 -7.28
CA PRO A 166 -5.75 -8.32 -8.46
C PRO A 166 -6.18 -7.73 -9.82
N THR A 167 -7.06 -6.75 -9.86
CA THR A 167 -7.75 -6.36 -11.10
C THR A 167 -6.91 -5.50 -12.03
N GLY A 168 -5.87 -4.82 -11.52
CA GLY A 168 -5.08 -3.84 -12.26
C GLY A 168 -5.81 -2.52 -12.52
N ILE A 169 -7.06 -2.40 -12.08
CA ILE A 169 -7.82 -1.15 -12.24
C ILE A 169 -7.19 -0.06 -11.39
N THR A 170 -6.98 1.09 -12.03
CA THR A 170 -6.39 2.27 -11.39
C THR A 170 -7.42 3.39 -11.30
N LYS A 171 -7.73 3.82 -10.09
CA LYS A 171 -8.47 5.06 -9.87
C LYS A 171 -7.51 6.22 -10.07
N SER A 172 -7.86 7.13 -10.97
CA SER A 172 -7.02 8.29 -11.30
C SER A 172 -7.91 9.51 -11.62
N GLY A 173 -7.28 10.65 -11.79
CA GLY A 173 -7.97 11.87 -12.19
C GLY A 173 -9.12 12.22 -11.25
N GLU A 174 -10.29 12.50 -11.81
CA GLU A 174 -11.45 12.95 -11.06
C GLU A 174 -12.00 11.91 -10.09
N THR A 175 -11.94 10.61 -10.43
CA THR A 175 -12.42 9.53 -9.55
C THR A 175 -11.61 9.46 -8.26
N LEU A 176 -10.28 9.52 -8.36
CA LEU A 176 -9.42 9.48 -7.17
C LEU A 176 -9.54 10.77 -6.37
N ARG A 177 -9.61 11.92 -7.05
CA ARG A 177 -9.86 13.21 -6.41
C ARG A 177 -11.15 13.20 -5.61
N ALA A 178 -12.27 12.78 -6.22
CA ALA A 178 -13.57 12.74 -5.56
C ALA A 178 -13.57 11.84 -4.31
N LEU A 179 -12.86 10.70 -4.36
CA LEU A 179 -12.72 9.82 -3.20
C LEU A 179 -11.94 10.50 -2.06
N VAL A 180 -10.82 11.17 -2.39
CA VAL A 180 -10.01 11.90 -1.40
C VAL A 180 -10.79 13.08 -0.82
N GLU A 181 -11.48 13.87 -1.65
CA GLU A 181 -12.29 14.99 -1.20
C GLU A 181 -13.45 14.53 -0.32
N ALA A 182 -14.15 13.48 -0.72
CA ALA A 182 -15.23 12.91 0.08
C ALA A 182 -14.73 12.40 1.44
N ALA A 183 -13.55 11.81 1.50
CA ALA A 183 -12.89 11.42 2.74
C ALA A 183 -12.48 12.63 3.58
N SER A 184 -12.00 13.71 2.95
CA SER A 184 -11.60 14.96 3.64
C SER A 184 -12.78 15.67 4.28
N PHE A 185 -13.94 15.68 3.61
CA PHE A 185 -15.18 16.31 4.12
C PHE A 185 -16.01 15.38 5.00
N GLY A 186 -15.73 14.07 4.93
CA GLY A 186 -16.43 13.05 5.69
C GLY A 186 -15.82 12.80 7.06
N SER A 187 -16.53 12.03 7.87
CA SER A 187 -16.03 11.56 9.17
C SER A 187 -15.35 10.18 9.06
N PHE A 188 -14.69 9.87 7.95
CA PHE A 188 -14.02 8.60 7.76
C PHE A 188 -12.55 8.77 7.37
N GLY A 189 -11.76 7.73 7.64
CA GLY A 189 -10.37 7.66 7.21
C GLY A 189 -10.24 7.02 5.84
N LEU A 190 -9.11 7.24 5.18
CA LEU A 190 -8.77 6.63 3.91
C LEU A 190 -7.38 6.02 3.96
N LEU A 191 -7.29 4.71 3.68
CA LEU A 191 -6.03 3.99 3.49
C LEU A 191 -5.91 3.56 2.04
N VAL A 192 -4.88 4.05 1.36
CA VAL A 192 -4.57 3.68 -0.02
C VAL A 192 -3.24 2.94 -0.04
N ASP A 193 -3.26 1.68 -0.44
CA ASP A 193 -2.03 0.91 -0.67
C ASP A 193 -1.56 1.14 -2.10
N GLU A 194 -0.46 1.87 -2.22
CA GLU A 194 0.13 2.30 -3.49
C GLU A 194 1.36 1.47 -3.88
N ALA A 195 1.39 0.19 -3.48
CA ALA A 195 2.50 -0.70 -3.82
C ALA A 195 2.76 -0.81 -5.34
N TYR A 196 1.77 -0.50 -6.17
CA TYR A 196 1.84 -0.53 -7.64
C TYR A 196 1.73 0.85 -8.29
N GLU A 197 1.89 1.93 -7.56
CA GLU A 197 1.78 3.31 -8.03
C GLU A 197 2.52 3.57 -9.35
N MET A 198 3.75 3.05 -9.47
CA MET A 198 4.63 3.26 -10.62
C MET A 198 4.23 2.46 -11.87
N PHE A 199 3.22 1.58 -11.78
CA PHE A 199 2.77 0.75 -12.91
C PHE A 199 1.66 1.41 -13.75
N HIS A 200 1.18 2.56 -13.33
CA HIS A 200 0.32 3.43 -14.16
C HIS A 200 1.16 4.50 -14.86
N THR A 201 0.74 4.94 -16.04
CA THR A 201 1.43 5.98 -16.80
C THR A 201 0.49 7.15 -17.08
N PRO A 202 0.74 8.34 -16.52
CA PRO A 202 1.76 8.66 -15.51
C PRO A 202 1.48 7.98 -14.16
N PRO A 203 2.46 7.83 -13.27
CA PRO A 203 2.26 7.32 -11.92
C PRO A 203 1.18 8.10 -11.16
N VAL A 204 0.43 7.41 -10.27
CA VAL A 204 -0.75 7.98 -9.60
C VAL A 204 -0.67 7.75 -8.09
N SER A 205 -0.74 8.83 -7.33
CA SER A 205 -0.88 8.79 -5.88
C SER A 205 -2.07 9.62 -5.40
N ALA A 206 -2.74 9.16 -4.35
CA ALA A 206 -3.78 9.92 -3.66
C ALA A 206 -3.24 11.20 -3.02
N LEU A 207 -1.94 11.23 -2.67
CA LEU A 207 -1.27 12.41 -2.12
C LEU A 207 -1.40 13.65 -3.00
N LYS A 208 -1.50 13.47 -4.32
CA LYS A 208 -1.74 14.58 -5.26
C LYS A 208 -2.99 15.40 -4.96
N TYR A 209 -3.98 14.81 -4.31
CA TYR A 209 -5.28 15.44 -4.07
C TYR A 209 -5.50 15.80 -2.61
N ILE A 210 -4.57 15.48 -1.72
CA ILE A 210 -4.62 15.79 -0.30
C ILE A 210 -4.03 17.18 -0.09
N LYS A 211 -4.84 18.14 0.37
CA LYS A 211 -4.38 19.53 0.58
C LYS A 211 -3.42 19.65 1.74
N ASN A 212 -3.72 18.97 2.85
CA ASN A 212 -2.87 18.93 4.04
C ASN A 212 -3.10 17.59 4.73
N ILE A 213 -2.07 16.75 4.73
CA ILE A 213 -2.17 15.43 5.34
C ILE A 213 -2.29 15.51 6.86
N ASP A 214 -1.71 16.53 7.49
CA ASP A 214 -1.72 16.68 8.95
C ASP A 214 -3.12 16.99 9.53
N ASP A 215 -4.02 17.50 8.70
CA ASP A 215 -5.43 17.74 9.06
C ASP A 215 -6.35 16.54 8.71
N SER A 216 -5.79 15.43 8.24
CA SER A 216 -6.53 14.31 7.70
C SER A 216 -6.37 13.02 8.52
N ASN A 217 -7.20 12.02 8.25
CA ASN A 217 -7.05 10.63 8.67
C ASN A 217 -6.70 9.75 7.45
N PHE A 218 -5.71 10.21 6.67
CA PHE A 218 -5.25 9.51 5.49
C PHE A 218 -3.95 8.75 5.78
N PHE A 219 -3.87 7.58 5.18
CA PHE A 219 -2.75 6.67 5.26
C PHE A 219 -2.41 6.19 3.86
N ILE A 220 -1.21 6.48 3.41
CA ILE A 220 -0.71 5.99 2.13
C ILE A 220 0.40 5.00 2.43
N THR A 221 0.35 3.82 1.82
CA THR A 221 1.43 2.83 1.98
C THR A 221 2.16 2.64 0.66
N GLY A 222 3.47 2.53 0.74
CA GLY A 222 4.34 2.27 -0.39
C GLY A 222 5.39 1.21 -0.05
N ALA A 223 6.05 0.69 -1.07
CA ALA A 223 7.10 -0.29 -0.87
C ALA A 223 8.08 -0.36 -2.07
N ALA A 224 9.34 -0.56 -1.77
CA ALA A 224 10.38 -0.83 -2.78
C ALA A 224 10.16 -2.16 -3.54
N THR A 225 9.27 -3.01 -3.03
CA THR A 225 9.04 -4.37 -3.50
C THR A 225 8.71 -4.45 -4.99
N LYS A 226 7.86 -3.55 -5.48
CA LYS A 226 7.27 -3.63 -6.82
C LYS A 226 7.92 -2.64 -7.78
N GLY A 227 7.67 -1.35 -7.61
CA GLY A 227 8.18 -0.31 -8.51
C GLY A 227 9.70 -0.24 -8.57
N LEU A 228 10.39 -0.45 -7.47
CA LEU A 228 11.86 -0.47 -7.42
C LEU A 228 12.46 -1.88 -7.61
N GLN A 229 11.67 -2.88 -7.95
CA GLN A 229 12.11 -4.27 -8.21
C GLN A 229 12.98 -4.88 -7.09
N ALA A 230 12.76 -4.47 -5.84
CA ALA A 230 13.61 -4.81 -4.70
C ALA A 230 12.85 -5.58 -3.59
N PRO A 231 12.21 -6.72 -3.90
CA PRO A 231 11.42 -7.46 -2.91
C PRO A 231 12.26 -8.00 -1.75
N GLY A 232 13.52 -8.34 -2.00
CA GLY A 232 14.44 -8.90 -1.00
C GLY A 232 15.00 -7.89 -0.01
N ILE A 233 15.04 -6.61 -0.35
CA ILE A 233 15.55 -5.53 0.53
C ILE A 233 14.65 -5.27 1.73
N ARG A 234 13.37 -5.59 1.63
CA ARG A 234 12.39 -5.45 2.70
C ARG A 234 12.21 -4.00 3.19
N ILE A 235 11.98 -3.07 2.28
CA ILE A 235 11.65 -1.68 2.60
C ILE A 235 10.22 -1.39 2.17
N GLY A 236 9.43 -0.84 3.10
CA GLY A 236 8.12 -0.27 2.87
C GLY A 236 7.91 0.90 3.82
N TRP A 237 6.91 1.71 3.57
CA TRP A 237 6.63 2.90 4.36
C TRP A 237 5.14 3.20 4.47
N VAL A 238 4.82 4.00 5.45
CA VAL A 238 3.52 4.65 5.64
C VAL A 238 3.74 6.14 5.59
N VAL A 239 2.89 6.84 4.87
CA VAL A 239 2.76 8.30 4.89
C VAL A 239 1.44 8.64 5.58
N ALA A 240 1.48 9.47 6.61
CA ALA A 240 0.30 9.88 7.36
C ALA A 240 0.53 11.23 8.06
N ALA A 241 -0.50 11.77 8.70
CA ALA A 241 -0.37 12.92 9.58
C ALA A 241 0.67 12.65 10.69
N LYS A 242 1.46 13.64 11.06
CA LYS A 242 2.52 13.53 12.09
C LYS A 242 1.99 12.93 13.39
N ARG A 243 0.80 13.34 13.83
CA ARG A 243 0.13 12.76 15.02
C ARG A 243 -0.14 11.25 14.94
N HIS A 244 -0.14 10.67 13.75
CA HIS A 244 -0.31 9.23 13.54
C HIS A 244 1.02 8.49 13.42
N ILE A 245 2.10 9.21 13.15
CA ILE A 245 3.47 8.67 13.08
C ILE A 245 4.14 8.67 14.45
N GLU A 246 3.80 9.61 15.32
CA GLU A 246 4.41 9.79 16.66
C GLU A 246 3.94 8.79 17.72
N ILE A 247 3.00 7.90 17.42
CA ILE A 247 2.39 6.96 18.38
C ILE A 247 3.37 5.88 18.82
#